data_938d7faa01c53826f86ddf9d0fc84c20
#
_entry.id   938d7faa01c53826f86ddf9d0fc84c20
#
_cell.length_a   1.000
_cell.length_b   1.000
_cell.length_c   1.000
_cell.angle_alpha   90.00
_cell.angle_beta   90.00
_cell.angle_gamma   90.00
#
_symmetry.space_group_name_H-M   'P 1'
#
loop_
_entity.id
_entity.type
_entity.pdbx_description
1 polymer ?
#
loop_
_entity_poly.entity_id
_entity_poly.type
_entity_poly.pdbx_seq_one_letter_code
_entity_poly.pdbx_strand_id
1 'polypeptide(L)'
;MIALMKRILSVSGPYQGRIKLAFVFAFLKAMLSKAPIGLSFLALSAFLQGTMTARLCLWLAVGTVGCVLLECLCQNIADRLQAAAGYMVFADLRMELGRHLRRLPMGYFTEGNIGKISSVLSTDMVFIEENCMHDIANMMSYTFAQAILVLWLAFLNPWLGLAALVVVGIIWQLGRASLGSTLAHSDVRQEQSEALTRAVLDYVEGIGIAKTFNLLGERSEQLTENFARSRKVSIEFEESQAP
;
A
#
# COMPACT_ATOMS: atom_id res chain seq x y z
N MET A 1 9.60 -7.71 6.02
CA MET A 1 8.47 -8.37 5.33
C MET A 1 8.01 -9.65 6.04
N ILE A 2 8.85 -10.68 6.21
CA ILE A 2 8.46 -11.94 6.90
C ILE A 2 7.99 -11.69 8.35
N ALA A 3 8.64 -10.79 9.08
CA ALA A 3 8.23 -10.43 10.44
C ALA A 3 6.85 -9.75 10.49
N LEU A 4 6.58 -8.84 9.55
CA LEU A 4 5.28 -8.19 9.39
C LEU A 4 4.18 -9.21 9.07
N MET A 5 4.47 -10.11 8.14
CA MET A 5 3.56 -11.19 7.75
C MET A 5 3.23 -12.14 8.91
N LYS A 6 4.25 -12.51 9.70
CA LYS A 6 4.03 -13.31 10.93
C LYS A 6 3.16 -12.56 11.94
N ARG A 7 3.38 -11.25 12.10
CA ARG A 7 2.60 -10.42 13.03
C ARG A 7 1.13 -10.28 12.59
N ILE A 8 0.89 -10.09 11.28
CA ILE A 8 -0.47 -10.05 10.72
C ILE A 8 -1.16 -11.40 10.89
N LEU A 9 -0.48 -12.49 10.55
CA LEU A 9 -1.03 -13.83 10.74
C LEU A 9 -1.32 -14.13 12.21
N SER A 10 -0.50 -13.66 13.17
CA SER A 10 -0.75 -13.85 14.59
C SER A 10 -1.99 -13.10 15.09
N VAL A 11 -2.24 -11.90 14.55
CA VAL A 11 -3.43 -11.09 14.88
C VAL A 11 -4.68 -11.61 14.18
N SER A 12 -4.52 -12.23 13.00
CA SER A 12 -5.66 -12.70 12.18
C SER A 12 -6.41 -13.92 12.73
N GLY A 13 -5.91 -14.59 13.78
CA GLY A 13 -6.58 -15.66 14.49
C GLY A 13 -7.28 -16.69 13.56
N PRO A 14 -8.62 -16.82 13.61
CA PRO A 14 -9.38 -17.80 12.83
C PRO A 14 -9.35 -17.56 11.31
N TYR A 15 -8.97 -16.36 10.85
CA TYR A 15 -8.98 -15.98 9.42
C TYR A 15 -7.69 -16.31 8.69
N GLN A 16 -6.68 -16.88 9.36
CA GLN A 16 -5.38 -17.26 8.77
C GLN A 16 -5.52 -18.15 7.52
N GLY A 17 -6.52 -19.05 7.49
CA GLY A 17 -6.76 -19.92 6.36
C GLY A 17 -7.08 -19.16 5.07
N ARG A 18 -7.91 -18.12 5.16
CA ARG A 18 -8.27 -17.25 4.01
C ARG A 18 -7.08 -16.44 3.52
N ILE A 19 -6.27 -15.90 4.43
CA ILE A 19 -5.06 -15.14 4.08
C ILE A 19 -4.02 -16.03 3.42
N LYS A 20 -3.80 -17.26 3.92
CA LYS A 20 -2.90 -18.23 3.28
C LYS A 20 -3.37 -18.61 1.88
N LEU A 21 -4.68 -18.81 1.71
CA LEU A 21 -5.25 -19.11 0.40
C LEU A 21 -5.11 -17.91 -0.56
N ALA A 22 -5.30 -16.68 -0.09
CA ALA A 22 -5.05 -15.47 -0.87
C ALA A 22 -3.58 -15.38 -1.35
N PHE A 23 -2.62 -15.76 -0.51
CA PHE A 23 -1.20 -15.81 -0.91
C PHE A 23 -0.92 -16.86 -1.99
N VAL A 24 -1.60 -18.02 -1.95
CA VAL A 24 -1.50 -19.04 -3.02
C VAL A 24 -1.99 -18.48 -4.35
N PHE A 25 -3.15 -17.79 -4.34
CA PHE A 25 -3.67 -17.15 -5.55
C PHE A 25 -2.81 -15.97 -6.02
N ALA A 26 -2.21 -15.20 -5.11
CA ALA A 26 -1.25 -14.15 -5.44
C ALA A 26 0.03 -14.72 -6.09
N PHE A 27 0.52 -15.85 -5.62
CA PHE A 27 1.63 -16.56 -6.24
C PHE A 27 1.27 -17.08 -7.64
N LEU A 28 0.10 -17.71 -7.80
CA LEU A 28 -0.38 -18.20 -9.08
C LEU A 28 -0.58 -17.07 -10.09
N LYS A 29 -1.16 -15.94 -9.66
CA LYS A 29 -1.22 -14.69 -10.42
C LYS A 29 0.17 -14.26 -10.88
N ALA A 30 1.16 -14.23 -9.97
CA ALA A 30 2.52 -13.80 -10.28
C ALA A 30 3.19 -14.69 -11.34
N MET A 31 2.91 -15.98 -11.34
CA MET A 31 3.34 -16.91 -12.42
C MET A 31 2.66 -16.58 -13.75
N LEU A 32 1.34 -16.44 -13.75
CA LEU A 32 0.56 -16.16 -14.95
C LEU A 32 0.92 -14.82 -15.59
N SER A 33 1.18 -13.79 -14.77
CA SER A 33 1.63 -12.45 -15.20
C SER A 33 2.95 -12.47 -16.00
N LYS A 34 3.82 -13.46 -15.78
CA LYS A 34 5.08 -13.59 -16.51
C LYS A 34 4.99 -14.56 -17.71
N ALA A 35 3.92 -15.33 -17.81
CA ALA A 35 3.71 -16.27 -18.92
C ALA A 35 3.67 -15.61 -20.32
N PRO A 36 3.05 -14.41 -20.52
CA PRO A 36 3.09 -13.71 -21.80
C PRO A 36 4.50 -13.38 -22.29
N ILE A 37 5.44 -13.09 -21.37
CA ILE A 37 6.85 -12.84 -21.73
C ILE A 37 7.48 -14.11 -22.32
N GLY A 38 7.19 -15.27 -21.73
CA GLY A 38 7.64 -16.57 -22.25
C GLY A 38 7.06 -16.90 -23.61
N LEU A 39 5.77 -16.66 -23.77
CA LEU A 39 5.10 -16.88 -25.05
C LEU A 39 5.66 -15.94 -26.14
N SER A 40 5.97 -14.68 -25.78
CA SER A 40 6.62 -13.73 -26.70
C SER A 40 8.02 -14.17 -27.11
N PHE A 41 8.79 -14.73 -26.18
CA PHE A 41 10.11 -15.30 -26.49
C PHE A 41 9.99 -16.50 -27.44
N LEU A 42 9.02 -17.39 -27.23
CA LEU A 42 8.75 -18.51 -28.14
C LEU A 42 8.33 -18.00 -29.52
N ALA A 43 7.48 -16.97 -29.59
CA ALA A 43 7.10 -16.37 -30.88
C ALA A 43 8.31 -15.79 -31.62
N LEU A 44 9.19 -15.06 -30.92
CA LEU A 44 10.40 -14.48 -31.52
C LEU A 44 11.37 -15.56 -31.99
N SER A 45 11.59 -16.61 -31.20
CA SER A 45 12.46 -17.70 -31.56
C SER A 45 11.95 -18.51 -32.81
N ALA A 46 10.64 -18.75 -32.87
CA ALA A 46 10.01 -19.41 -34.02
C ALA A 46 10.11 -18.52 -35.28
N PHE A 47 9.99 -17.20 -35.13
CA PHE A 47 10.14 -16.27 -36.24
C PHE A 47 11.58 -16.25 -36.78
N LEU A 48 12.58 -16.18 -35.91
CA LEU A 48 14.00 -16.17 -36.29
C LEU A 48 14.43 -17.52 -36.96
N GLN A 49 13.83 -18.63 -36.57
CA GLN A 49 14.07 -19.95 -37.15
C GLN A 49 13.27 -20.23 -38.44
N GLY A 50 12.41 -19.27 -38.84
CA GLY A 50 11.56 -19.43 -40.02
C GLY A 50 10.49 -20.52 -39.89
N THR A 51 10.20 -20.98 -38.67
CA THR A 51 9.20 -22.01 -38.35
C THR A 51 7.82 -21.45 -38.02
N MET A 52 7.64 -20.12 -38.19
CA MET A 52 6.39 -19.45 -37.85
C MET A 52 5.27 -19.86 -38.79
N THR A 53 4.25 -20.51 -38.23
CA THR A 53 3.06 -20.96 -38.96
C THR A 53 1.84 -20.18 -38.45
N ALA A 54 0.85 -19.93 -39.32
CA ALA A 54 -0.40 -19.24 -38.89
C ALA A 54 -1.09 -19.95 -37.71
N ARG A 55 -1.01 -21.28 -37.67
CA ARG A 55 -1.52 -22.11 -36.57
C ARG A 55 -0.77 -21.87 -35.27
N LEU A 56 0.55 -21.73 -35.31
CA LEU A 56 1.39 -21.42 -34.13
C LEU A 56 1.07 -20.03 -33.61
N CYS A 57 0.94 -19.01 -34.48
CA CYS A 57 0.51 -17.67 -34.13
C CYS A 57 -0.81 -17.66 -33.37
N LEU A 58 -1.80 -18.42 -33.90
CA LEU A 58 -3.11 -18.52 -33.26
C LEU A 58 -3.02 -19.14 -31.84
N TRP A 59 -2.26 -20.23 -31.69
CA TRP A 59 -2.07 -20.87 -30.39
C TRP A 59 -1.36 -19.99 -29.40
N LEU A 60 -0.35 -19.24 -29.82
CA LEU A 60 0.36 -18.28 -28.97
C LEU A 60 -0.58 -17.10 -28.55
N ALA A 61 -1.38 -16.60 -29.48
CA ALA A 61 -2.36 -15.55 -29.20
C ALA A 61 -3.44 -16.03 -28.21
N VAL A 62 -4.04 -17.19 -28.45
CA VAL A 62 -5.04 -17.79 -27.55
C VAL A 62 -4.42 -18.09 -26.18
N GLY A 63 -3.19 -18.61 -26.14
CA GLY A 63 -2.45 -18.88 -24.90
C GLY A 63 -2.22 -17.60 -24.10
N THR A 64 -1.81 -16.52 -24.76
CA THR A 64 -1.59 -15.20 -24.10
C THR A 64 -2.90 -14.66 -23.52
N VAL A 65 -3.98 -14.64 -24.29
CA VAL A 65 -5.31 -14.22 -23.82
C VAL A 65 -5.79 -15.10 -22.66
N GLY A 66 -5.61 -16.42 -22.76
CA GLY A 66 -5.94 -17.36 -21.70
C GLY A 66 -5.18 -17.09 -20.40
N CYS A 67 -3.87 -16.82 -20.48
CA CYS A 67 -3.05 -16.44 -19.31
C CYS A 67 -3.55 -15.14 -18.65
N VAL A 68 -3.87 -14.13 -19.44
CA VAL A 68 -4.37 -12.84 -18.93
C VAL A 68 -5.74 -13.01 -18.25
N LEU A 69 -6.65 -13.79 -18.85
CA LEU A 69 -7.96 -14.07 -18.23
C LEU A 69 -7.82 -14.85 -16.91
N LEU A 70 -6.96 -15.86 -16.88
CA LEU A 70 -6.66 -16.61 -15.65
C LEU A 70 -5.99 -15.73 -14.59
N GLU A 71 -5.09 -14.84 -14.99
CA GLU A 71 -4.49 -13.84 -14.09
C GLU A 71 -5.56 -12.95 -13.44
N CYS A 72 -6.48 -12.41 -14.24
CA CYS A 72 -7.60 -11.59 -13.73
C CYS A 72 -8.50 -12.37 -12.77
N LEU A 73 -8.77 -13.64 -13.05
CA LEU A 73 -9.55 -14.50 -12.14
C LEU A 73 -8.82 -14.73 -10.83
N CYS A 74 -7.54 -15.08 -10.88
CA CYS A 74 -6.72 -15.27 -9.68
C CYS A 74 -6.63 -13.99 -8.84
N GLN A 75 -6.46 -12.84 -9.50
CA GLN A 75 -6.48 -11.52 -8.84
C GLN A 75 -7.80 -11.30 -8.10
N ASN A 76 -8.93 -11.45 -8.78
CA ASN A 76 -10.25 -11.23 -8.19
C ASN A 76 -10.50 -12.14 -6.98
N ILE A 77 -10.09 -13.41 -7.06
CA ILE A 77 -10.21 -14.35 -5.95
C ILE A 77 -9.30 -13.93 -4.78
N ALA A 78 -8.04 -13.57 -5.06
CA ALA A 78 -7.09 -13.13 -4.04
C ALA A 78 -7.59 -11.88 -3.32
N ASP A 79 -8.05 -10.87 -4.06
CA ASP A 79 -8.55 -9.60 -3.52
C ASP A 79 -9.81 -9.82 -2.65
N ARG A 80 -10.75 -10.65 -3.10
CA ARG A 80 -11.95 -10.98 -2.30
C ARG A 80 -11.62 -11.72 -1.01
N LEU A 81 -10.73 -12.70 -1.06
CA LEU A 81 -10.31 -13.45 0.12
C LEU A 81 -9.61 -12.56 1.14
N GLN A 82 -8.80 -11.65 0.66
CA GLN A 82 -7.99 -10.75 1.47
C GLN A 82 -8.82 -9.62 2.07
N ALA A 83 -9.66 -8.96 1.27
CA ALA A 83 -10.57 -7.94 1.75
C ALA A 83 -11.52 -8.52 2.81
N ALA A 84 -12.14 -9.67 2.55
CA ALA A 84 -13.02 -10.32 3.51
C ALA A 84 -12.30 -10.68 4.82
N ALA A 85 -11.05 -11.19 4.74
CA ALA A 85 -10.27 -11.49 5.95
C ALA A 85 -9.89 -10.20 6.70
N GLY A 86 -9.51 -9.14 5.99
CA GLY A 86 -9.17 -7.84 6.56
C GLY A 86 -10.34 -7.25 7.34
N TYR A 87 -11.48 -7.09 6.72
CA TYR A 87 -12.68 -6.55 7.37
C TYR A 87 -13.10 -7.35 8.62
N MET A 88 -13.01 -8.68 8.58
CA MET A 88 -13.33 -9.52 9.74
C MET A 88 -12.33 -9.32 10.89
N VAL A 89 -11.03 -9.25 10.60
CA VAL A 89 -9.99 -8.99 11.62
C VAL A 89 -10.21 -7.63 12.28
N PHE A 90 -10.47 -6.59 11.51
CA PHE A 90 -10.70 -5.25 12.06
C PHE A 90 -12.04 -5.15 12.81
N ALA A 91 -13.08 -5.85 12.38
CA ALA A 91 -14.32 -5.95 13.14
C ALA A 91 -14.08 -6.59 14.53
N ASP A 92 -13.32 -7.69 14.59
CA ASP A 92 -12.98 -8.35 15.85
C ASP A 92 -12.12 -7.45 16.75
N LEU A 93 -11.15 -6.74 16.19
CA LEU A 93 -10.32 -5.76 16.92
C LEU A 93 -11.17 -4.62 17.50
N ARG A 94 -12.13 -4.07 16.73
CA ARG A 94 -13.07 -3.06 17.24
C ARG A 94 -13.91 -3.58 18.39
N MET A 95 -14.39 -4.81 18.28
CA MET A 95 -15.15 -5.48 19.35
C MET A 95 -14.30 -5.69 20.60
N GLU A 96 -13.05 -6.09 20.45
CA GLU A 96 -12.13 -6.29 21.56
C GLU A 96 -11.76 -4.98 22.24
N LEU A 97 -11.46 -3.93 21.44
CA LEU A 97 -11.24 -2.59 21.97
C LEU A 97 -12.45 -2.07 22.73
N GLY A 98 -13.67 -2.24 22.20
CA GLY A 98 -14.90 -1.86 22.89
C GLY A 98 -15.12 -2.63 24.18
N ARG A 99 -14.74 -3.92 24.24
CA ARG A 99 -14.75 -4.69 25.49
C ARG A 99 -13.72 -4.19 26.50
N HIS A 100 -12.55 -3.81 26.05
CA HIS A 100 -11.49 -3.24 26.89
C HIS A 100 -11.92 -1.88 27.47
N LEU A 101 -12.42 -0.99 26.64
CA LEU A 101 -12.91 0.34 27.07
C LEU A 101 -13.99 0.23 28.16
N ARG A 102 -14.91 -0.72 28.07
CA ARG A 102 -15.94 -0.92 29.09
C ARG A 102 -15.40 -1.36 30.47
N ARG A 103 -14.16 -1.83 30.54
CA ARG A 103 -13.52 -2.24 31.80
C ARG A 103 -12.67 -1.13 32.42
N LEU A 104 -12.46 -0.01 31.72
CA LEU A 104 -11.69 1.09 32.23
C LEU A 104 -12.49 1.92 33.25
N PRO A 105 -11.83 2.48 34.27
CA PRO A 105 -12.48 3.32 35.26
C PRO A 105 -12.95 4.64 34.60
N MET A 106 -14.05 5.22 35.13
CA MET A 106 -14.62 6.46 34.58
C MET A 106 -13.63 7.62 34.50
N GLY A 107 -12.66 7.71 35.41
CA GLY A 107 -11.62 8.75 35.37
C GLY A 107 -10.69 8.71 34.15
N TYR A 108 -10.71 7.61 33.39
CA TYR A 108 -9.99 7.53 32.12
C TYR A 108 -10.65 8.33 30.98
N PHE A 109 -11.98 8.54 31.08
CA PHE A 109 -12.78 9.21 30.05
C PHE A 109 -12.76 10.74 30.21
N THR A 110 -11.58 11.34 30.08
CA THR A 110 -11.42 12.80 29.95
C THR A 110 -11.71 13.22 28.50
N GLU A 111 -12.02 14.51 28.29
CA GLU A 111 -12.28 15.05 26.93
C GLU A 111 -11.13 14.71 25.95
N GLY A 112 -9.87 14.86 26.36
CA GLY A 112 -8.72 14.53 25.54
C GLY A 112 -8.60 13.04 25.21
N ASN A 113 -8.92 12.16 26.16
CA ASN A 113 -8.89 10.71 25.92
C ASN A 113 -10.07 10.26 25.06
N ILE A 114 -11.24 10.84 25.24
CA ILE A 114 -12.42 10.56 24.39
C ILE A 114 -12.11 10.95 22.94
N GLY A 115 -11.50 12.13 22.72
CA GLY A 115 -11.07 12.56 21.39
C GLY A 115 -10.08 11.59 20.74
N LYS A 116 -9.06 11.12 21.48
CA LYS A 116 -8.10 10.11 20.99
C LYS A 116 -8.76 8.79 20.65
N ILE A 117 -9.62 8.28 21.52
CA ILE A 117 -10.36 7.01 21.28
C ILE A 117 -11.23 7.14 20.03
N SER A 118 -11.93 8.27 19.88
CA SER A 118 -12.76 8.53 18.70
C SER A 118 -11.92 8.58 17.43
N SER A 119 -10.78 9.27 17.43
CA SER A 119 -9.85 9.32 16.29
C SER A 119 -9.35 7.93 15.91
N VAL A 120 -8.89 7.14 16.88
CA VAL A 120 -8.42 5.78 16.63
C VAL A 120 -9.51 4.90 16.01
N LEU A 121 -10.73 4.95 16.54
CA LEU A 121 -11.84 4.11 16.07
C LEU A 121 -12.39 4.54 14.71
N SER A 122 -12.49 5.84 14.44
CA SER A 122 -13.13 6.37 13.23
C SER A 122 -12.17 6.68 12.09
N THR A 123 -10.90 7.00 12.38
CA THR A 123 -9.93 7.42 11.38
C THR A 123 -8.80 6.41 11.22
N ASP A 124 -8.04 6.15 12.29
CA ASP A 124 -6.83 5.33 12.19
C ASP A 124 -7.14 3.88 11.84
N MET A 125 -8.15 3.28 12.48
CA MET A 125 -8.55 1.90 12.18
C MET A 125 -9.11 1.75 10.77
N VAL A 126 -9.89 2.73 10.29
CA VAL A 126 -10.43 2.71 8.91
C VAL A 126 -9.29 2.84 7.90
N PHE A 127 -8.37 3.78 8.12
CA PHE A 127 -7.22 3.97 7.26
C PHE A 127 -6.35 2.70 7.14
N ILE A 128 -6.07 2.04 8.27
CA ILE A 128 -5.29 0.79 8.27
C ILE A 128 -6.08 -0.34 7.60
N GLU A 129 -7.40 -0.45 7.85
CA GLU A 129 -8.27 -1.45 7.26
C GLU A 129 -8.28 -1.37 5.73
N GLU A 130 -8.42 -0.17 5.17
CA GLU A 130 -8.50 0.05 3.72
C GLU A 130 -7.16 -0.11 3.02
N ASN A 131 -6.09 0.46 3.59
CA ASN A 131 -4.79 0.52 2.92
C ASN A 131 -3.90 -0.70 3.25
N CYS A 132 -3.84 -1.12 4.52
CA CYS A 132 -2.88 -2.13 4.95
C CYS A 132 -3.09 -3.48 4.26
N MET A 133 -4.33 -3.93 4.10
CA MET A 133 -4.62 -5.23 3.46
C MET A 133 -4.34 -5.22 1.97
N HIS A 134 -4.68 -4.13 1.28
CA HIS A 134 -4.41 -3.96 -0.14
C HIS A 134 -2.91 -3.88 -0.42
N ASP A 135 -2.18 -3.09 0.34
CA ASP A 135 -0.74 -2.90 0.15
C ASP A 135 0.06 -4.16 0.44
N ILE A 136 -0.31 -4.92 1.47
CA ILE A 136 0.34 -6.21 1.78
C ILE A 136 0.17 -7.20 0.63
N ALA A 137 -1.03 -7.28 0.02
CA ALA A 137 -1.28 -8.15 -1.12
C ALA A 137 -0.40 -7.78 -2.29
N ASN A 138 -0.37 -6.50 -2.61
CA ASN A 138 0.42 -6.00 -3.72
C ASN A 138 1.92 -6.24 -3.49
N MET A 139 2.44 -5.93 -2.30
CA MET A 139 3.84 -6.20 -1.95
C MET A 139 4.21 -7.68 -2.09
N MET A 140 3.33 -8.59 -1.65
CA MET A 140 3.53 -10.03 -1.80
C MET A 140 3.52 -10.44 -3.28
N SER A 141 2.53 -9.97 -4.04
CA SER A 141 2.41 -10.25 -5.46
C SER A 141 3.64 -9.77 -6.25
N TYR A 142 4.10 -8.54 -6.00
CA TYR A 142 5.31 -8.00 -6.63
C TYR A 142 6.57 -8.79 -6.24
N THR A 143 6.71 -9.17 -4.97
CA THR A 143 7.86 -9.96 -4.52
C THR A 143 7.91 -11.32 -5.22
N PHE A 144 6.78 -12.02 -5.32
CA PHE A 144 6.70 -13.29 -6.04
C PHE A 144 6.97 -13.10 -7.54
N ALA A 145 6.41 -12.07 -8.16
CA ALA A 145 6.62 -11.78 -9.57
C ALA A 145 8.09 -11.50 -9.89
N GLN A 146 8.80 -10.76 -9.05
CA GLN A 146 10.23 -10.50 -9.21
C GLN A 146 11.06 -11.78 -9.01
N ALA A 147 10.77 -12.57 -7.97
CA ALA A 147 11.46 -13.83 -7.73
C ALA A 147 11.31 -14.80 -8.93
N ILE A 148 10.10 -14.94 -9.46
CA ILE A 148 9.81 -15.78 -10.63
C ILE A 148 10.56 -15.27 -11.86
N LEU A 149 10.57 -13.95 -12.10
CA LEU A 149 11.27 -13.35 -13.23
C LEU A 149 12.79 -13.61 -13.16
N VAL A 150 13.40 -13.41 -11.99
CA VAL A 150 14.84 -13.68 -11.78
C VAL A 150 15.17 -15.14 -12.00
N LEU A 151 14.36 -16.07 -11.46
CA LEU A 151 14.53 -17.51 -11.65
C LEU A 151 14.43 -17.88 -13.12
N TRP A 152 13.48 -17.31 -13.83
CA TRP A 152 13.28 -17.58 -15.23
C TRP A 152 14.41 -17.08 -16.12
N LEU A 153 14.90 -15.84 -15.85
CA LEU A 153 16.08 -15.30 -16.54
C LEU A 153 17.33 -16.15 -16.25
N ALA A 154 17.51 -16.62 -15.02
CA ALA A 154 18.63 -17.48 -14.65
C ALA A 154 18.54 -18.84 -15.36
N PHE A 155 17.33 -19.38 -15.60
CA PHE A 155 17.13 -20.60 -16.36
C PHE A 155 17.48 -20.43 -17.84
N LEU A 156 17.14 -19.28 -18.45
CA LEU A 156 17.47 -18.97 -19.84
C LEU A 156 18.99 -18.74 -20.03
N ASN A 157 19.58 -17.95 -19.15
CA ASN A 157 21.01 -17.66 -19.17
C ASN A 157 21.48 -17.24 -17.76
N PRO A 158 22.44 -17.95 -17.13
CA PRO A 158 22.93 -17.64 -15.79
C PRO A 158 23.45 -16.21 -15.64
N TRP A 159 24.06 -15.64 -16.69
CA TRP A 159 24.56 -14.26 -16.68
C TRP A 159 23.42 -13.23 -16.61
N LEU A 160 22.30 -13.49 -17.31
CA LEU A 160 21.10 -12.62 -17.22
C LEU A 160 20.47 -12.72 -15.85
N GLY A 161 20.40 -13.91 -15.27
CA GLY A 161 19.93 -14.09 -13.89
C GLY A 161 20.78 -13.36 -12.87
N LEU A 162 22.12 -13.40 -13.01
CA LEU A 162 23.04 -12.65 -12.16
C LEU A 162 22.85 -11.14 -12.30
N ALA A 163 22.75 -10.64 -13.54
CA ALA A 163 22.49 -9.23 -13.80
C ALA A 163 21.16 -8.76 -13.17
N ALA A 164 20.10 -9.55 -13.31
CA ALA A 164 18.81 -9.26 -12.68
C ALA A 164 18.90 -9.21 -11.14
N LEU A 165 19.64 -10.14 -10.51
CA LEU A 165 19.88 -10.12 -9.07
C LEU A 165 20.63 -8.86 -8.61
N VAL A 166 21.65 -8.44 -9.37
CA VAL A 166 22.40 -7.20 -9.09
C VAL A 166 21.46 -5.99 -9.14
N VAL A 167 20.62 -5.89 -10.17
CA VAL A 167 19.63 -4.79 -10.31
C VAL A 167 18.66 -4.77 -9.14
N VAL A 168 18.10 -5.93 -8.78
CA VAL A 168 17.21 -6.05 -7.60
C VAL A 168 17.93 -5.63 -6.32
N GLY A 169 19.19 -6.04 -6.15
CA GLY A 169 20.02 -5.64 -5.00
C GLY A 169 20.25 -4.13 -4.92
N ILE A 170 20.54 -3.49 -6.06
CA ILE A 170 20.71 -2.02 -6.15
C ILE A 170 19.42 -1.31 -5.77
N ILE A 171 18.29 -1.71 -6.35
CA ILE A 171 16.97 -1.11 -6.04
C ILE A 171 16.66 -1.27 -4.54
N TRP A 172 16.92 -2.43 -3.97
CA TRP A 172 16.70 -2.68 -2.54
C TRP A 172 17.59 -1.79 -1.65
N GLN A 173 18.86 -1.61 -2.04
CA GLN A 173 19.81 -0.75 -1.34
C GLN A 173 19.38 0.72 -1.39
N LEU A 174 19.00 1.22 -2.59
CA LEU A 174 18.47 2.56 -2.79
C LEU A 174 17.20 2.80 -1.96
N GLY A 175 16.26 1.85 -1.97
CA GLY A 175 15.04 1.93 -1.17
C GLY A 175 15.33 2.00 0.34
N ARG A 176 16.33 1.26 0.83
CA ARG A 176 16.76 1.36 2.23
C ARG A 176 17.41 2.70 2.57
N ALA A 177 18.21 3.24 1.67
CA ALA A 177 18.85 4.54 1.86
C ALA A 177 17.82 5.68 1.90
N SER A 178 16.81 5.63 1.03
CA SER A 178 15.74 6.63 0.97
C SER A 178 14.77 6.54 2.16
N LEU A 179 14.60 5.36 2.77
CA LEU A 179 13.60 5.16 3.83
C LEU A 179 13.81 6.08 5.03
N GLY A 180 15.06 6.30 5.44
CA GLY A 180 15.40 7.20 6.57
C GLY A 180 15.02 8.65 6.30
N SER A 181 15.31 9.14 5.10
CA SER A 181 14.96 10.49 4.67
C SER A 181 13.44 10.66 4.56
N THR A 182 12.75 9.70 3.94
CA THR A 182 11.30 9.72 3.77
C THR A 182 10.56 9.73 5.11
N LEU A 183 11.01 8.95 6.09
CA LEU A 183 10.40 8.93 7.42
C LEU A 183 10.59 10.28 8.14
N ALA A 184 11.77 10.88 8.10
CA ALA A 184 12.02 12.17 8.72
C ALA A 184 11.16 13.29 8.11
N HIS A 185 11.02 13.31 6.79
CA HIS A 185 10.15 14.28 6.10
C HIS A 185 8.66 14.01 6.34
N SER A 186 8.27 12.75 6.53
CA SER A 186 6.90 12.36 6.88
C SER A 186 6.50 12.91 8.24
N ASP A 187 7.38 12.83 9.25
CA ASP A 187 7.12 13.38 10.60
C ASP A 187 6.93 14.90 10.55
N VAL A 188 7.77 15.62 9.81
CA VAL A 188 7.65 17.07 9.62
C VAL A 188 6.35 17.44 8.92
N ARG A 189 5.96 16.68 7.89
CA ARG A 189 4.68 16.89 7.18
C ARG A 189 3.49 16.66 8.09
N GLN A 190 3.52 15.62 8.91
CA GLN A 190 2.47 15.32 9.88
C GLN A 190 2.29 16.46 10.88
N GLU A 191 3.38 16.93 11.47
CA GLU A 191 3.36 18.05 12.42
C GLU A 191 2.79 19.33 11.80
N GLN A 192 3.18 19.65 10.55
CA GLN A 192 2.64 20.79 9.81
C GLN A 192 1.14 20.63 9.48
N SER A 193 0.70 19.42 9.14
CA SER A 193 -0.71 19.12 8.90
C SER A 193 -1.56 19.33 10.16
N GLU A 194 -1.05 18.89 11.31
CA GLU A 194 -1.72 19.13 12.61
C GLU A 194 -1.75 20.61 12.99
N ALA A 195 -0.66 21.34 12.75
CA ALA A 195 -0.60 22.78 13.00
C ALA A 195 -1.59 23.54 12.11
N LEU A 196 -1.68 23.16 10.82
CA LEU A 196 -2.65 23.75 9.90
C LEU A 196 -4.08 23.46 10.33
N THR A 197 -4.39 22.23 10.71
CA THR A 197 -5.72 21.84 11.19
C THR A 197 -6.13 22.64 12.41
N ARG A 198 -5.23 22.82 13.38
CA ARG A 198 -5.46 23.67 14.55
C ARG A 198 -5.73 25.12 14.15
N ALA A 199 -4.91 25.70 13.27
CA ALA A 199 -5.09 27.09 12.83
C ALA A 199 -6.43 27.30 12.09
N VAL A 200 -6.89 26.31 11.30
CA VAL A 200 -8.20 26.34 10.64
C VAL A 200 -9.33 26.29 11.67
N LEU A 201 -9.26 25.41 12.65
CA LEU A 201 -10.26 25.28 13.70
C LEU A 201 -10.34 26.58 14.52
N ASP A 202 -9.22 27.12 14.97
CA ASP A 202 -9.15 28.39 15.71
C ASP A 202 -9.74 29.56 14.90
N TYR A 203 -9.51 29.57 13.58
CA TYR A 203 -10.09 30.56 12.69
C TYR A 203 -11.61 30.43 12.59
N VAL A 204 -12.11 29.19 12.38
CA VAL A 204 -13.54 28.92 12.26
C VAL A 204 -14.29 29.21 13.56
N GLU A 205 -13.75 28.80 14.71
CA GLU A 205 -14.33 29.08 16.03
C GLU A 205 -14.34 30.58 16.32
N GLY A 206 -13.28 31.29 15.95
CA GLY A 206 -13.14 32.74 16.19
C GLY A 206 -13.77 33.64 15.14
N ILE A 207 -14.32 33.09 14.03
CA ILE A 207 -14.79 33.92 12.89
C ILE A 207 -15.97 34.83 13.25
N GLY A 208 -16.84 34.40 14.16
CA GLY A 208 -17.94 35.21 14.65
C GLY A 208 -17.44 36.47 15.37
N ILE A 209 -16.47 36.32 16.25
CA ILE A 209 -15.84 37.44 17.01
C ILE A 209 -15.06 38.31 16.01
N ALA A 210 -14.28 37.74 15.12
CA ALA A 210 -13.50 38.49 14.13
C ALA A 210 -14.38 39.34 13.21
N LYS A 211 -15.55 38.85 12.80
CA LYS A 211 -16.54 39.63 12.04
C LYS A 211 -17.13 40.78 12.86
N THR A 212 -17.49 40.52 14.11
CA THR A 212 -18.10 41.52 14.96
C THR A 212 -17.15 42.71 15.22
N PHE A 213 -15.84 42.44 15.36
CA PHE A 213 -14.83 43.47 15.63
C PHE A 213 -14.04 43.90 14.39
N ASN A 214 -14.42 43.47 13.18
CA ASN A 214 -13.77 43.79 11.91
C ASN A 214 -12.27 43.42 11.84
N LEU A 215 -11.88 42.35 12.54
CA LEU A 215 -10.49 41.85 12.63
C LEU A 215 -10.17 40.75 11.57
N LEU A 216 -10.93 40.69 10.50
CA LEU A 216 -10.79 39.63 9.47
C LEU A 216 -9.43 39.65 8.74
N GLY A 217 -8.82 40.84 8.60
CA GLY A 217 -7.53 40.98 7.89
C GLY A 217 -6.38 40.27 8.60
N GLU A 218 -6.11 40.56 9.87
CA GLU A 218 -4.98 40.01 10.62
C GLU A 218 -5.07 38.49 10.83
N ARG A 219 -6.27 37.98 11.15
CA ARG A 219 -6.47 36.52 11.31
C ARG A 219 -6.41 35.75 9.97
N SER A 220 -6.82 36.40 8.89
CA SER A 220 -6.69 35.84 7.54
C SER A 220 -5.23 35.73 7.11
N GLU A 221 -4.37 36.67 7.52
CA GLU A 221 -2.95 36.67 7.20
C GLU A 221 -2.21 35.49 7.84
N GLN A 222 -2.44 35.23 9.12
CA GLN A 222 -1.90 34.08 9.85
C GLN A 222 -2.33 32.74 9.22
N LEU A 223 -3.59 32.63 8.82
CA LEU A 223 -4.09 31.44 8.16
C LEU A 223 -3.43 31.24 6.79
N THR A 224 -3.28 32.31 6.02
CA THR A 224 -2.61 32.29 4.70
C THR A 224 -1.15 31.90 4.84
N GLU A 225 -0.44 32.36 5.86
CA GLU A 225 0.93 31.96 6.15
C GLU A 225 1.04 30.47 6.50
N ASN A 226 0.12 29.94 7.32
CA ASN A 226 0.08 28.50 7.63
C ASN A 226 -0.20 27.66 6.40
N PHE A 227 -1.08 28.08 5.47
CA PHE A 227 -1.29 27.42 4.20
C PHE A 227 -0.04 27.43 3.32
N ALA A 228 0.64 28.58 3.23
CA ALA A 228 1.88 28.72 2.46
C ALA A 228 2.99 27.80 3.01
N ARG A 229 3.14 27.72 4.33
CA ARG A 229 4.09 26.84 5.00
C ARG A 229 3.74 25.36 4.79
N SER A 230 2.48 24.97 4.95
CA SER A 230 2.03 23.61 4.69
C SER A 230 2.25 23.19 3.24
N ARG A 231 1.97 24.08 2.28
CA ARG A 231 2.26 23.86 0.86
C ARG A 231 3.74 23.62 0.62
N LYS A 232 4.62 24.45 1.20
CA LYS A 232 6.08 24.30 1.03
C LYS A 232 6.59 22.96 1.55
N VAL A 233 6.19 22.59 2.78
CA VAL A 233 6.57 21.30 3.39
C VAL A 233 6.04 20.12 2.59
N SER A 234 4.81 20.22 2.03
CA SER A 234 4.26 19.16 1.18
C SER A 234 5.03 19.01 -0.13
N ILE A 235 5.47 20.11 -0.75
CA ILE A 235 6.31 20.07 -1.97
C ILE A 235 7.67 19.44 -1.65
N GLU A 236 8.35 19.86 -0.58
CA GLU A 236 9.64 19.29 -0.16
C GLU A 236 9.52 17.79 0.16
N PHE A 237 8.39 17.36 0.72
CA PHE A 237 8.12 15.94 0.94
C PHE A 237 7.98 15.17 -0.37
N GLU A 238 7.20 15.67 -1.33
CA GLU A 238 7.04 15.02 -2.64
C GLU A 238 8.37 15.00 -3.42
N GLU A 239 9.14 16.08 -3.40
CA GLU A 239 10.48 16.14 -4.01
C GLU A 239 11.45 15.14 -3.36
N SER A 240 11.34 14.90 -2.06
CA SER A 240 12.17 13.89 -1.36
C SER A 240 11.83 12.44 -1.74
N GLN A 241 10.64 12.20 -2.28
CA GLN A 241 10.20 10.89 -2.77
C GLN A 241 10.47 10.70 -4.27
N ALA A 242 10.67 11.76 -5.02
CA ALA A 242 11.04 11.67 -6.42
C ALA A 242 12.47 11.13 -6.53
N PRO A 243 12.70 10.07 -7.35
CA PRO A 243 14.03 9.49 -7.54
C PRO A 243 14.94 10.39 -8.34
#